data_a3b1aa648abe39a4538b2e0495809761
#
_entry.id   a3b1aa648abe39a4538b2e0495809761
#
_cell.length_a   1.000
_cell.length_b   1.000
_cell.length_c   1.000
_cell.angle_alpha   90.00
_cell.angle_beta   90.00
_cell.angle_gamma   90.00
#
_symmetry.space_group_name_H-M   'P 1'
#
loop_
_entity.id
_entity.type
_entity.pdbx_description
1 polymer ?
#
loop_
_entity_poly.entity_id
_entity_poly.type
_entity_poly.pdbx_seq_one_letter_code
_entity_poly.pdbx_strand_id
1 'polypeptide(L)'
;MTEATAGRVQRYILDGSDEELRRLLSVSEVTAGAARRAFGRAGVSPGWAAIDCGCGPIGALAVLAELVGPAGRVVGVDVSELAVTRARSVANALQLGNTEVVAGDIHRLDPAALGGPFDLAFTRLFLMHQADPVQSLRAIARLVRPGGWIIVHEPLRDPPPRSHPHLDALDAYWGMLHDVLEQAGVPRGTVESLPAAARAAGLDVASADGFFILGEPESVFEIHASTLAAFKPTAVQCGIAAQTVDDVLTSLRAGQAGGYEWVSTPFFLDLALRKPRS
;
A
#
# COMPACT_ATOMS: atom_id res chain seq x y z
N MET A 1 -38.55 1.55 5.74
CA MET A 1 -37.63 0.62 5.07
C MET A 1 -36.85 1.41 4.03
N THR A 2 -35.69 1.87 4.37
CA THR A 2 -34.74 2.51 3.45
C THR A 2 -33.38 1.93 3.81
N GLU A 3 -32.94 0.97 2.98
CA GLU A 3 -31.60 0.43 3.05
C GLU A 3 -30.61 1.56 2.74
N ALA A 4 -29.88 1.95 3.76
CA ALA A 4 -28.75 2.84 3.63
C ALA A 4 -27.71 2.11 2.76
N THR A 5 -27.40 2.73 1.64
CA THR A 5 -26.34 2.35 0.72
C THR A 5 -25.00 2.41 1.48
N ALA A 6 -24.66 1.31 2.13
CA ALA A 6 -23.31 1.09 2.63
C ALA A 6 -22.37 1.13 1.42
N GLY A 7 -21.50 2.14 1.35
CA GLY A 7 -20.45 2.21 0.36
C GLY A 7 -19.71 0.87 0.37
N ARG A 8 -19.78 0.13 -0.73
CA ARG A 8 -19.07 -1.13 -0.88
C ARG A 8 -17.58 -0.82 -0.80
N VAL A 9 -16.97 -1.13 0.32
CA VAL A 9 -15.54 -1.43 0.34
C VAL A 9 -15.36 -2.50 -0.70
N GLN A 10 -14.66 -2.18 -1.78
CA GLN A 10 -14.36 -3.14 -2.83
C GLN A 10 -13.64 -4.29 -2.13
N ARG A 11 -14.16 -5.51 -2.26
CA ARG A 11 -13.68 -6.67 -1.51
C ARG A 11 -12.19 -6.81 -1.79
N TYR A 12 -11.36 -6.70 -0.74
CA TYR A 12 -9.93 -6.95 -0.83
C TYR A 12 -9.74 -8.36 -1.41
N ILE A 13 -9.09 -8.43 -2.57
CA ILE A 13 -9.04 -9.65 -3.39
C ILE A 13 -8.06 -10.66 -2.80
N LEU A 14 -7.11 -10.18 -1.99
CA LEU A 14 -6.06 -10.98 -1.37
C LEU A 14 -6.55 -11.41 0.01
N ASP A 15 -6.56 -12.72 0.24
CA ASP A 15 -7.03 -13.27 1.51
C ASP A 15 -5.98 -13.07 2.62
N GLY A 16 -6.40 -13.11 3.88
CA GLY A 16 -5.49 -12.95 5.03
C GLY A 16 -4.60 -14.18 5.30
N SER A 17 -4.15 -14.89 4.29
CA SER A 17 -3.27 -16.06 4.39
C SER A 17 -1.87 -15.71 4.94
N ASP A 18 -1.10 -16.71 5.33
CA ASP A 18 0.31 -16.53 5.72
C ASP A 18 1.19 -16.15 4.50
N GLU A 19 0.76 -16.52 3.30
CA GLU A 19 1.39 -16.10 2.04
C GLU A 19 1.22 -14.58 1.86
N GLU A 20 0.01 -14.06 2.07
CA GLU A 20 -0.26 -12.63 2.03
C GLU A 20 0.52 -11.85 3.08
N LEU A 21 0.64 -12.40 4.30
CA LEU A 21 1.47 -11.80 5.33
C LEU A 21 2.93 -11.68 4.90
N ARG A 22 3.51 -12.76 4.38
CA ARG A 22 4.90 -12.76 3.88
C ARG A 22 5.08 -11.73 2.77
N ARG A 23 4.16 -11.69 1.82
CA ARG A 23 4.15 -10.69 0.74
C ARG A 23 4.19 -9.26 1.28
N LEU A 24 3.30 -8.92 2.21
CA LEU A 24 3.21 -7.57 2.76
C LEU A 24 4.45 -7.20 3.58
N LEU A 25 5.05 -8.15 4.30
CA LEU A 25 6.32 -7.94 4.99
C LEU A 25 7.45 -7.64 3.99
N SER A 26 7.59 -8.44 2.93
CA SER A 26 8.59 -8.20 1.87
C SER A 26 8.38 -6.88 1.15
N VAL A 27 7.12 -6.52 0.82
CA VAL A 27 6.80 -5.20 0.24
C VAL A 27 7.21 -4.08 1.19
N SER A 28 6.92 -4.21 2.48
CA SER A 28 7.28 -3.19 3.47
C SER A 28 8.79 -2.99 3.57
N GLU A 29 9.54 -4.08 3.62
CA GLU A 29 11.01 -4.06 3.68
C GLU A 29 11.62 -3.42 2.43
N VAL A 30 11.27 -3.93 1.25
CA VAL A 30 11.81 -3.44 -0.03
C VAL A 30 11.46 -1.97 -0.26
N THR A 31 10.27 -1.51 0.12
CA THR A 31 9.83 -0.11 -0.08
C THR A 31 10.21 0.84 1.06
N ALA A 32 10.81 0.35 2.15
CA ALA A 32 11.15 1.18 3.32
C ALA A 32 12.04 2.38 2.95
N GLY A 33 13.04 2.18 2.08
CA GLY A 33 13.92 3.26 1.62
C GLY A 33 13.17 4.35 0.83
N ALA A 34 12.19 3.98 0.02
CA ALA A 34 11.36 4.93 -0.70
C ALA A 34 10.45 5.72 0.27
N ALA A 35 9.84 5.05 1.24
CA ALA A 35 9.05 5.70 2.28
C ALA A 35 9.89 6.70 3.09
N ARG A 36 11.12 6.32 3.51
CA ARG A 36 12.05 7.25 4.19
C ARG A 36 12.33 8.50 3.37
N ARG A 37 12.59 8.36 2.06
CA ARG A 37 12.83 9.51 1.18
C ARG A 37 11.60 10.42 1.09
N ALA A 38 10.41 9.85 0.95
CA ALA A 38 9.17 10.61 0.89
C ALA A 38 8.89 11.35 2.21
N PHE A 39 9.07 10.70 3.35
CA PHE A 39 8.93 11.31 4.67
C PHE A 39 9.98 12.40 4.92
N GLY A 40 11.22 12.18 4.46
CA GLY A 40 12.29 13.21 4.52
C GLY A 40 11.94 14.46 3.72
N ARG A 41 11.38 14.31 2.50
CA ARG A 41 10.89 15.44 1.71
C ARG A 41 9.73 16.19 2.38
N ALA A 42 8.85 15.48 3.09
CA ALA A 42 7.79 16.09 3.88
C ALA A 42 8.30 16.77 5.15
N GLY A 43 9.57 16.57 5.52
CA GLY A 43 10.20 17.16 6.71
C GLY A 43 9.78 16.46 8.00
N VAL A 44 9.45 15.17 7.97
CA VAL A 44 9.11 14.41 9.18
C VAL A 44 10.23 14.54 10.19
N SER A 45 9.86 14.87 11.42
CA SER A 45 10.81 15.21 12.49
C SER A 45 10.41 14.58 13.83
N PRO A 46 11.35 14.41 14.76
CA PRO A 46 11.03 13.93 16.11
C PRO A 46 9.91 14.73 16.77
N GLY A 47 9.02 14.04 17.46
CA GLY A 47 7.85 14.62 18.11
C GLY A 47 6.59 14.72 17.24
N TRP A 48 6.66 14.41 15.94
CA TRP A 48 5.47 14.43 15.08
C TRP A 48 4.50 13.30 15.44
N ALA A 49 3.21 13.54 15.19
CA ALA A 49 2.16 12.54 15.18
C ALA A 49 1.91 12.08 13.73
N ALA A 50 2.04 10.80 13.46
CA ALA A 50 1.81 10.21 12.14
C ALA A 50 0.73 9.14 12.18
N ILE A 51 -0.01 8.99 11.07
CA ILE A 51 -1.00 7.92 10.90
C ILE A 51 -0.76 7.16 9.58
N ASP A 52 -0.82 5.84 9.64
CA ASP A 52 -0.77 4.94 8.47
C ASP A 52 -2.17 4.39 8.22
N CYS A 53 -2.80 4.84 7.12
CA CYS A 53 -4.17 4.51 6.75
C CYS A 53 -4.20 3.30 5.82
N GLY A 54 -4.84 2.21 6.26
CA GLY A 54 -4.75 0.91 5.60
C GLY A 54 -3.38 0.27 5.84
N CYS A 55 -2.91 0.27 7.09
CA CYS A 55 -1.56 -0.16 7.41
C CYS A 55 -1.32 -1.66 7.16
N GLY A 56 -2.38 -2.47 7.00
CA GLY A 56 -2.21 -3.92 6.90
C GLY A 56 -1.47 -4.48 8.12
N PRO A 57 -0.70 -5.57 7.95
CA PRO A 57 -0.01 -6.21 9.06
C PRO A 57 1.27 -5.49 9.53
N ILE A 58 1.76 -4.49 8.80
CA ILE A 58 2.95 -3.72 9.20
C ILE A 58 3.01 -2.32 8.59
N GLY A 59 2.54 -2.09 7.34
CA GLY A 59 2.58 -0.79 6.67
C GLY A 59 3.96 -0.14 6.66
N ALA A 60 4.01 1.14 7.01
CA ALA A 60 5.24 1.91 7.22
C ALA A 60 5.51 2.18 8.72
N LEU A 61 4.84 1.47 9.64
CA LEU A 61 4.85 1.76 11.08
C LEU A 61 6.26 1.84 11.66
N ALA A 62 7.13 0.89 11.33
CA ALA A 62 8.51 0.88 11.83
C ALA A 62 9.32 2.09 11.36
N VAL A 63 9.19 2.45 10.08
CA VAL A 63 9.88 3.62 9.50
C VAL A 63 9.37 4.92 10.13
N LEU A 64 8.06 5.05 10.30
CA LEU A 64 7.46 6.22 10.94
C LEU A 64 7.87 6.32 12.41
N ALA A 65 7.80 5.20 13.16
CA ALA A 65 8.15 5.14 14.58
C ALA A 65 9.60 5.60 14.83
N GLU A 66 10.52 5.16 13.98
CA GLU A 66 11.93 5.60 14.04
C GLU A 66 12.08 7.10 13.77
N LEU A 67 11.45 7.62 12.71
CA LEU A 67 11.60 9.01 12.29
C LEU A 67 10.97 10.01 13.27
N VAL A 68 9.80 9.69 13.82
CA VAL A 68 9.15 10.57 14.81
C VAL A 68 9.77 10.42 16.20
N GLY A 69 10.54 9.36 16.44
CA GLY A 69 11.25 9.12 17.69
C GLY A 69 10.33 8.91 18.91
N PRO A 70 10.92 8.73 20.10
CA PRO A 70 10.16 8.38 21.31
C PRO A 70 9.24 9.49 21.82
N ALA A 71 9.45 10.74 21.45
CA ALA A 71 8.58 11.87 21.77
C ALA A 71 7.43 12.03 20.76
N GLY A 72 7.49 11.35 19.63
CA GLY A 72 6.45 11.30 18.61
C GLY A 72 5.49 10.13 18.80
N ARG A 73 4.51 10.03 17.92
CA ARG A 73 3.49 9.00 17.98
C ARG A 73 3.10 8.51 16.60
N VAL A 74 2.88 7.20 16.48
CA VAL A 74 2.40 6.56 15.23
C VAL A 74 1.11 5.82 15.53
N VAL A 75 0.11 5.99 14.67
CA VAL A 75 -1.12 5.20 14.70
C VAL A 75 -1.26 4.45 13.39
N GLY A 76 -1.36 3.13 13.44
CA GLY A 76 -1.78 2.31 12.30
C GLY A 76 -3.28 2.07 12.33
N VAL A 77 -3.94 2.17 11.19
CA VAL A 77 -5.37 1.87 11.07
C VAL A 77 -5.61 0.89 9.93
N ASP A 78 -6.39 -0.14 10.21
CA ASP A 78 -6.89 -1.04 9.17
C ASP A 78 -8.33 -1.49 9.51
N VAL A 79 -9.13 -1.79 8.49
CA VAL A 79 -10.50 -2.30 8.68
C VAL A 79 -10.51 -3.78 9.06
N SER A 80 -9.45 -4.51 8.75
CA SER A 80 -9.28 -5.93 9.03
C SER A 80 -8.76 -6.17 10.45
N GLU A 81 -9.59 -6.73 11.33
CA GLU A 81 -9.19 -7.15 12.68
C GLU A 81 -7.98 -8.11 12.66
N LEU A 82 -7.89 -8.98 11.66
CA LEU A 82 -6.76 -9.88 11.48
C LEU A 82 -5.48 -9.12 11.18
N ALA A 83 -5.53 -8.14 10.26
CA ALA A 83 -4.40 -7.29 9.92
C ALA A 83 -3.93 -6.50 11.15
N VAL A 84 -4.86 -5.91 11.90
CA VAL A 84 -4.59 -5.19 13.16
C VAL A 84 -3.92 -6.09 14.20
N THR A 85 -4.42 -7.32 14.38
CA THR A 85 -3.82 -8.28 15.32
C THR A 85 -2.39 -8.62 14.94
N ARG A 86 -2.13 -8.86 13.65
CA ARG A 86 -0.80 -9.11 13.11
C ARG A 86 0.12 -7.89 13.27
N ALA A 87 -0.39 -6.69 12.94
CA ALA A 87 0.37 -5.45 13.08
C ALA A 87 0.77 -5.18 14.54
N ARG A 88 -0.13 -5.42 15.50
CA ARG A 88 0.20 -5.33 16.94
C ARG A 88 1.30 -6.32 17.33
N SER A 89 1.23 -7.56 16.83
CA SER A 89 2.25 -8.58 17.08
C SER A 89 3.60 -8.17 16.54
N VAL A 90 3.64 -7.62 15.31
CA VAL A 90 4.88 -7.13 14.69
C VAL A 90 5.42 -5.90 15.44
N ALA A 91 4.56 -4.92 15.76
CA ALA A 91 4.97 -3.73 16.52
C ALA A 91 5.57 -4.10 17.88
N ASN A 92 4.97 -5.08 18.59
CA ASN A 92 5.49 -5.60 19.85
C ASN A 92 6.85 -6.31 19.65
N ALA A 93 6.99 -7.16 18.65
CA ALA A 93 8.24 -7.85 18.35
C ALA A 93 9.38 -6.89 18.02
N LEU A 94 9.07 -5.79 17.33
CA LEU A 94 10.00 -4.71 16.98
C LEU A 94 10.17 -3.68 18.11
N GLN A 95 9.48 -3.85 19.23
CA GLN A 95 9.53 -2.93 20.39
C GLN A 95 9.18 -1.47 20.04
N LEU A 96 8.21 -1.25 19.16
CA LEU A 96 7.76 0.08 18.73
C LEU A 96 6.90 0.73 19.83
N GLY A 97 7.52 1.22 20.89
CA GLY A 97 6.84 1.75 22.08
C GLY A 97 6.03 3.03 21.86
N ASN A 98 6.20 3.71 20.72
CA ASN A 98 5.48 4.91 20.30
C ASN A 98 4.41 4.61 19.23
N THR A 99 4.04 3.35 19.03
CA THR A 99 3.12 2.92 17.98
C THR A 99 1.89 2.24 18.56
N GLU A 100 0.72 2.67 18.11
CA GLU A 100 -0.58 2.06 18.39
C GLU A 100 -1.20 1.55 17.09
N VAL A 101 -1.94 0.44 17.13
CA VAL A 101 -2.68 -0.05 15.95
C VAL A 101 -4.13 -0.29 16.35
N VAL A 102 -5.05 0.28 15.56
CA VAL A 102 -6.49 0.22 15.83
C VAL A 102 -7.27 -0.30 14.63
N ALA A 103 -8.31 -1.07 14.91
CA ALA A 103 -9.27 -1.47 13.88
C ALA A 103 -10.25 -0.32 13.62
N GLY A 104 -10.46 0.01 12.34
CA GLY A 104 -11.43 1.05 12.00
C GLY A 104 -11.50 1.36 10.51
N ASP A 105 -12.66 1.88 10.12
CA ASP A 105 -12.92 2.42 8.78
C ASP A 105 -12.52 3.88 8.74
N ILE A 106 -11.56 4.26 7.89
CA ILE A 106 -11.07 5.64 7.75
C ILE A 106 -12.18 6.67 7.51
N HIS A 107 -13.29 6.25 6.88
CA HIS A 107 -14.42 7.11 6.61
C HIS A 107 -15.21 7.48 7.87
N ARG A 108 -15.07 6.72 8.96
CA ARG A 108 -15.83 6.83 10.21
C ARG A 108 -14.97 7.23 11.42
N LEU A 109 -13.65 7.31 11.24
CA LEU A 109 -12.74 7.66 12.34
C LEU A 109 -12.97 9.11 12.80
N ASP A 110 -12.94 9.28 14.12
CA ASP A 110 -12.82 10.59 14.75
C ASP A 110 -11.33 10.86 15.05
N PRO A 111 -10.75 11.91 14.47
CA PRO A 111 -9.35 12.27 14.74
C PRO A 111 -9.07 12.45 16.24
N ALA A 112 -10.02 13.01 17.00
CA ALA A 112 -9.85 13.25 18.43
C ALA A 112 -9.76 11.94 19.24
N ALA A 113 -10.55 10.93 18.87
CA ALA A 113 -10.50 9.61 19.49
C ALA A 113 -9.17 8.89 19.25
N LEU A 114 -8.46 9.25 18.18
CA LEU A 114 -7.12 8.74 17.87
C LEU A 114 -5.99 9.65 18.40
N GLY A 115 -6.33 10.70 19.17
CA GLY A 115 -5.37 11.68 19.66
C GLY A 115 -4.80 12.59 18.55
N GLY A 116 -5.48 12.72 17.41
CA GLY A 116 -5.13 13.67 16.33
C GLY A 116 -5.53 15.10 16.64
N PRO A 117 -5.37 16.03 15.71
CA PRO A 117 -4.98 15.75 14.33
C PRO A 117 -3.50 15.41 14.16
N PHE A 118 -3.16 14.71 13.07
CA PHE A 118 -1.83 14.24 12.76
C PHE A 118 -1.04 15.24 11.90
N ASP A 119 0.29 15.23 12.02
CA ASP A 119 1.19 16.01 11.17
C ASP A 119 1.33 15.40 9.78
N LEU A 120 1.28 14.06 9.72
CA LEU A 120 1.41 13.29 8.49
C LEU A 120 0.44 12.10 8.50
N ALA A 121 -0.22 11.89 7.35
CA ALA A 121 -0.85 10.62 7.02
C ALA A 121 -0.04 9.93 5.91
N PHE A 122 0.06 8.63 5.99
CA PHE A 122 0.63 7.77 4.95
C PHE A 122 -0.39 6.74 4.50
N THR A 123 -0.30 6.32 3.25
CA THR A 123 -1.06 5.20 2.72
C THR A 123 -0.30 4.54 1.57
N ARG A 124 -0.36 3.20 1.50
CA ARG A 124 0.28 2.41 0.45
C ARG A 124 -0.59 1.21 0.09
N LEU A 125 -0.76 0.95 -1.23
CA LEU A 125 -1.58 -0.15 -1.74
C LEU A 125 -3.01 -0.12 -1.17
N PHE A 126 -3.56 1.07 -1.03
CA PHE A 126 -4.84 1.32 -0.36
C PHE A 126 -5.83 2.03 -1.28
N LEU A 127 -5.45 3.17 -1.87
CA LEU A 127 -6.38 3.98 -2.68
C LEU A 127 -6.80 3.28 -3.97
N MET A 128 -5.98 2.41 -4.54
CA MET A 128 -6.34 1.59 -5.68
C MET A 128 -7.53 0.64 -5.40
N HIS A 129 -7.79 0.33 -4.13
CA HIS A 129 -8.89 -0.54 -3.71
C HIS A 129 -10.13 0.23 -3.27
N GLN A 130 -10.11 1.57 -3.33
CA GLN A 130 -11.23 2.39 -2.91
C GLN A 130 -12.20 2.65 -4.06
N ALA A 131 -13.49 2.47 -3.81
CA ALA A 131 -14.54 2.73 -4.80
C ALA A 131 -14.61 4.21 -5.19
N ASP A 132 -14.31 5.11 -4.24
CA ASP A 132 -14.23 6.56 -4.44
C ASP A 132 -12.95 7.11 -3.80
N PRO A 133 -11.85 7.23 -4.58
CA PRO A 133 -10.61 7.79 -4.08
C PRO A 133 -10.73 9.25 -3.60
N VAL A 134 -11.65 10.04 -4.15
CA VAL A 134 -11.87 11.43 -3.71
C VAL A 134 -12.42 11.44 -2.29
N GLN A 135 -13.43 10.63 -1.99
CA GLN A 135 -13.98 10.52 -0.64
C GLN A 135 -12.96 9.96 0.34
N SER A 136 -12.18 8.97 -0.08
CA SER A 136 -11.12 8.40 0.76
C SER A 136 -10.03 9.41 1.09
N LEU A 137 -9.60 10.21 0.12
CA LEU A 137 -8.66 11.31 0.35
C LEU A 137 -9.24 12.40 1.27
N ARG A 138 -10.53 12.73 1.15
CA ARG A 138 -11.22 13.64 2.11
C ARG A 138 -11.25 13.05 3.52
N ALA A 139 -11.48 11.73 3.64
CA ALA A 139 -11.48 11.07 4.93
C ALA A 139 -10.08 11.12 5.57
N ILE A 140 -9.02 10.82 4.82
CA ILE A 140 -7.62 10.95 5.27
C ILE A 140 -7.30 12.41 5.64
N ALA A 141 -7.73 13.37 4.82
CA ALA A 141 -7.50 14.80 5.08
C ALA A 141 -8.13 15.30 6.40
N ARG A 142 -9.24 14.70 6.85
CA ARG A 142 -9.80 15.03 8.17
C ARG A 142 -8.90 14.65 9.32
N LEU A 143 -8.11 13.59 9.15
CA LEU A 143 -7.18 13.11 10.17
C LEU A 143 -5.95 14.02 10.32
N VAL A 144 -5.63 14.78 9.28
CA VAL A 144 -4.42 15.60 9.21
C VAL A 144 -4.73 17.06 9.60
N ARG A 145 -3.82 17.71 10.35
CA ARG A 145 -3.94 19.14 10.68
C ARG A 145 -3.84 20.04 9.45
N PRO A 146 -4.40 21.27 9.48
CA PRO A 146 -4.11 22.25 8.45
C PRO A 146 -2.60 22.44 8.22
N GLY A 147 -2.17 22.44 6.98
CA GLY A 147 -0.76 22.48 6.60
C GLY A 147 0.03 21.18 6.86
N GLY A 148 -0.62 20.08 7.22
CA GLY A 148 0.01 18.76 7.34
C GLY A 148 0.14 18.03 6.00
N TRP A 149 0.77 16.88 6.00
CA TRP A 149 1.09 16.10 4.82
C TRP A 149 0.28 14.82 4.69
N ILE A 150 0.03 14.43 3.44
CA ILE A 150 -0.46 13.10 3.09
C ILE A 150 0.46 12.54 2.01
N ILE A 151 1.09 11.40 2.28
CA ILE A 151 1.97 10.70 1.35
C ILE A 151 1.27 9.43 0.88
N VAL A 152 1.25 9.24 -0.43
CA VAL A 152 0.57 8.12 -1.09
C VAL A 152 1.57 7.36 -1.95
N HIS A 153 1.68 6.05 -1.74
CA HIS A 153 2.44 5.14 -2.58
C HIS A 153 1.51 4.09 -3.20
N GLU A 154 1.24 4.19 -4.48
CA GLU A 154 0.38 3.27 -5.21
C GLU A 154 1.06 2.74 -6.47
N PRO A 155 0.94 1.43 -6.79
CA PRO A 155 1.56 0.88 -7.99
C PRO A 155 0.79 1.31 -9.23
N LEU A 156 1.51 1.80 -10.21
CA LEU A 156 1.00 2.07 -11.54
C LEU A 156 0.93 0.77 -12.36
N ARG A 157 0.03 0.75 -13.30
CA ARG A 157 -0.13 -0.37 -14.23
C ARG A 157 0.99 -0.42 -15.27
N ASP A 158 1.43 0.73 -15.71
CA ASP A 158 2.48 0.94 -16.69
C ASP A 158 3.55 1.89 -16.13
N PRO A 159 4.83 1.59 -16.32
CA PRO A 159 5.38 0.39 -16.98
C PRO A 159 5.31 -0.87 -16.09
N PRO A 160 5.27 -2.07 -16.70
CA PRO A 160 5.33 -3.33 -15.95
C PRO A 160 6.68 -3.51 -15.25
N PRO A 161 6.75 -4.39 -14.22
CA PRO A 161 8.03 -4.78 -13.62
C PRO A 161 8.93 -5.44 -14.66
N ARG A 162 10.25 -5.33 -14.48
CA ARG A 162 11.26 -5.82 -15.42
C ARG A 162 12.37 -6.57 -14.70
N SER A 163 13.09 -7.40 -15.45
CA SER A 163 14.29 -8.09 -14.97
C SER A 163 15.42 -8.05 -16.01
N HIS A 164 16.64 -8.30 -15.56
CA HIS A 164 17.77 -8.55 -16.45
C HIS A 164 18.54 -9.81 -15.97
N PRO A 165 18.66 -10.84 -16.84
CA PRO A 165 18.00 -10.96 -18.15
C PRO A 165 16.47 -10.93 -18.07
N HIS A 166 15.82 -10.73 -19.21
CA HIS A 166 14.35 -10.67 -19.29
C HIS A 166 13.71 -12.01 -18.90
N LEU A 167 12.59 -11.94 -18.18
CA LEU A 167 11.78 -13.10 -17.79
C LEU A 167 10.33 -12.91 -18.27
N ASP A 168 9.90 -13.67 -19.26
CA ASP A 168 8.54 -13.64 -19.82
C ASP A 168 7.45 -13.87 -18.75
N ALA A 169 7.76 -14.63 -17.71
CA ALA A 169 6.84 -14.88 -16.62
C ALA A 169 6.47 -13.61 -15.82
N LEU A 170 7.32 -12.59 -15.80
CA LEU A 170 6.96 -11.29 -15.20
C LEU A 170 5.88 -10.58 -16.00
N ASP A 171 5.97 -10.59 -17.32
CA ASP A 171 4.97 -9.98 -18.21
C ASP A 171 3.64 -10.74 -18.11
N ALA A 172 3.70 -12.07 -18.12
CA ALA A 172 2.54 -12.93 -17.97
C ALA A 172 1.83 -12.71 -16.61
N TYR A 173 2.59 -12.69 -15.52
CA TYR A 173 2.09 -12.38 -14.17
C TYR A 173 1.41 -11.01 -14.14
N TRP A 174 2.09 -9.99 -14.69
CA TRP A 174 1.58 -8.62 -14.64
C TRP A 174 0.28 -8.46 -15.45
N GLY A 175 0.21 -9.09 -16.62
CA GLY A 175 -1.01 -9.17 -17.42
C GLY A 175 -2.16 -9.83 -16.65
N MET A 176 -1.94 -11.01 -16.08
CA MET A 176 -2.94 -11.72 -15.28
C MET A 176 -3.45 -10.90 -14.10
N LEU A 177 -2.55 -10.26 -13.35
CA LEU A 177 -2.94 -9.42 -12.19
C LEU A 177 -3.90 -8.30 -12.63
N HIS A 178 -3.60 -7.65 -13.75
CA HIS A 178 -4.42 -6.54 -14.22
C HIS A 178 -5.75 -6.97 -14.82
N ASP A 179 -5.81 -8.12 -15.48
CA ASP A 179 -7.07 -8.70 -15.96
C ASP A 179 -7.99 -9.05 -14.79
N VAL A 180 -7.43 -9.63 -13.73
CA VAL A 180 -8.18 -9.95 -12.50
C VAL A 180 -8.66 -8.68 -11.79
N LEU A 181 -7.81 -7.67 -11.65
CA LEU A 181 -8.18 -6.40 -11.03
C LEU A 181 -9.31 -5.70 -11.81
N GLU A 182 -9.25 -5.72 -13.13
CA GLU A 182 -10.26 -5.11 -14.00
C GLU A 182 -11.62 -5.84 -13.86
N GLN A 183 -11.60 -7.18 -13.87
CA GLN A 183 -12.80 -7.99 -13.62
C GLN A 183 -13.36 -7.82 -12.20
N ALA A 184 -12.49 -7.55 -11.23
CA ALA A 184 -12.90 -7.24 -9.86
C ALA A 184 -13.41 -5.80 -9.67
N GLY A 185 -13.46 -5.01 -10.76
CA GLY A 185 -14.02 -3.65 -10.77
C GLY A 185 -13.01 -2.57 -10.39
N VAL A 186 -11.69 -2.83 -10.49
CA VAL A 186 -10.64 -1.80 -10.40
C VAL A 186 -10.37 -1.24 -11.80
N PRO A 187 -10.88 -0.06 -12.17
CA PRO A 187 -10.72 0.48 -13.52
C PRO A 187 -9.26 0.77 -13.85
N ARG A 188 -8.92 0.67 -15.14
CA ARG A 188 -7.66 1.22 -15.63
C ARG A 188 -7.61 2.72 -15.35
N GLY A 189 -6.45 3.24 -14.97
CA GLY A 189 -6.27 4.66 -14.69
C GLY A 189 -6.72 5.11 -13.29
N THR A 190 -7.13 4.20 -12.41
CA THR A 190 -7.50 4.56 -11.03
C THR A 190 -6.33 5.26 -10.32
N VAL A 191 -5.13 4.69 -10.37
CA VAL A 191 -3.95 5.24 -9.70
C VAL A 191 -3.45 6.49 -10.43
N GLU A 192 -3.43 6.47 -11.76
CA GLU A 192 -3.04 7.61 -12.60
C GLU A 192 -3.93 8.84 -12.36
N SER A 193 -5.18 8.64 -11.95
CA SER A 193 -6.13 9.72 -11.65
C SER A 193 -5.96 10.34 -10.26
N LEU A 194 -5.16 9.74 -9.37
CA LEU A 194 -5.02 10.19 -7.96
C LEU A 194 -4.59 11.66 -7.82
N PRO A 195 -3.70 12.24 -8.65
CA PRO A 195 -3.43 13.68 -8.57
C PRO A 195 -4.65 14.56 -8.83
N ALA A 196 -5.52 14.16 -9.76
CA ALA A 196 -6.78 14.86 -10.01
C ALA A 196 -7.79 14.64 -8.87
N ALA A 197 -7.88 13.41 -8.36
CA ALA A 197 -8.72 13.08 -7.21
C ALA A 197 -8.30 13.87 -5.95
N ALA A 198 -6.99 14.08 -5.73
CA ALA A 198 -6.47 14.89 -4.63
C ALA A 198 -6.93 16.34 -4.72
N ARG A 199 -6.84 16.96 -5.91
CA ARG A 199 -7.35 18.33 -6.12
C ARG A 199 -8.86 18.40 -5.90
N ALA A 200 -9.63 17.41 -6.39
CA ALA A 200 -11.07 17.33 -6.16
C ALA A 200 -11.42 17.10 -4.68
N ALA A 201 -10.52 16.52 -3.90
CA ALA A 201 -10.65 16.39 -2.46
C ALA A 201 -10.29 17.68 -1.69
N GLY A 202 -9.80 18.72 -2.37
CA GLY A 202 -9.39 19.99 -1.76
C GLY A 202 -7.97 19.96 -1.21
N LEU A 203 -7.10 19.10 -1.76
CA LEU A 203 -5.70 18.96 -1.37
C LEU A 203 -4.78 19.58 -2.42
N ASP A 204 -3.70 20.20 -1.97
CA ASP A 204 -2.63 20.68 -2.85
C ASP A 204 -1.71 19.51 -3.22
N VAL A 205 -1.45 19.34 -4.51
CA VAL A 205 -0.44 18.38 -5.00
C VAL A 205 0.91 19.06 -4.95
N ALA A 206 1.70 18.75 -3.94
CA ALA A 206 3.04 19.32 -3.75
C ALA A 206 4.07 18.68 -4.67
N SER A 207 4.01 17.36 -4.85
CA SER A 207 4.75 16.63 -5.88
C SER A 207 4.00 15.38 -6.33
N ALA A 208 4.26 14.96 -7.57
CA ALA A 208 3.83 13.69 -8.13
C ALA A 208 5.06 13.11 -8.85
N ASP A 209 5.73 12.21 -8.15
CA ASP A 209 6.93 11.52 -8.61
C ASP A 209 6.63 10.04 -8.82
N GLY A 210 7.60 9.31 -9.31
CA GLY A 210 7.49 7.86 -9.41
C GLY A 210 8.81 7.18 -9.12
N PHE A 211 8.72 5.95 -8.68
CA PHE A 211 9.88 5.11 -8.43
C PHE A 211 9.59 3.64 -8.70
N PHE A 212 10.62 2.92 -9.03
CA PHE A 212 10.70 1.47 -8.86
C PHE A 212 11.99 1.17 -8.11
N ILE A 213 12.06 0.01 -7.52
CA ILE A 213 13.25 -0.45 -6.81
C ILE A 213 13.83 -1.59 -7.62
N LEU A 214 15.10 -1.44 -8.02
CA LEU A 214 15.91 -2.55 -8.47
C LEU A 214 16.48 -3.20 -7.21
N GLY A 215 15.92 -4.33 -6.83
CA GLY A 215 16.31 -5.03 -5.62
C GLY A 215 17.06 -6.32 -5.89
N GLU A 216 17.51 -6.95 -4.82
CA GLU A 216 18.05 -8.31 -4.88
C GLU A 216 16.99 -9.23 -5.48
N PRO A 217 17.34 -10.02 -6.51
CA PRO A 217 16.37 -10.84 -7.24
C PRO A 217 15.54 -11.74 -6.32
N GLU A 218 16.14 -12.37 -5.33
CA GLU A 218 15.44 -13.21 -4.36
C GLU A 218 14.28 -12.50 -3.70
N SER A 219 14.50 -11.31 -3.14
CA SER A 219 13.48 -10.54 -2.41
C SER A 219 12.37 -10.00 -3.31
N VAL A 220 12.72 -9.53 -4.51
CA VAL A 220 11.72 -8.91 -5.40
C VAL A 220 10.92 -9.98 -6.15
N PHE A 221 11.55 -11.09 -6.58
CA PHE A 221 10.79 -12.22 -7.13
C PHE A 221 9.86 -12.84 -6.09
N GLU A 222 10.24 -12.86 -4.79
CA GLU A 222 9.33 -13.29 -3.71
C GLU A 222 8.08 -12.43 -3.66
N ILE A 223 8.19 -11.10 -3.81
CA ILE A 223 7.03 -10.20 -3.86
C ILE A 223 6.12 -10.57 -5.04
N HIS A 224 6.67 -10.79 -6.23
CA HIS A 224 5.88 -11.15 -7.40
C HIS A 224 5.24 -12.53 -7.28
N ALA A 225 6.00 -13.54 -6.83
CA ALA A 225 5.53 -14.89 -6.65
C ALA A 225 4.44 -14.99 -5.56
N SER A 226 4.65 -14.37 -4.40
CA SER A 226 3.68 -14.37 -3.32
C SER A 226 2.42 -13.56 -3.67
N THR A 227 2.55 -12.48 -4.47
CA THR A 227 1.39 -11.78 -5.02
C THR A 227 0.58 -12.69 -5.93
N LEU A 228 1.22 -13.39 -6.87
CA LEU A 228 0.54 -14.33 -7.77
C LEU A 228 -0.12 -15.47 -6.99
N ALA A 229 0.56 -16.02 -6.00
CA ALA A 229 0.01 -17.09 -5.16
C ALA A 229 -1.23 -16.62 -4.39
N ALA A 230 -1.19 -15.42 -3.79
CA ALA A 230 -2.29 -14.89 -3.01
C ALA A 230 -3.55 -14.58 -3.86
N PHE A 231 -3.39 -14.14 -5.11
CA PHE A 231 -4.54 -13.89 -5.96
C PHE A 231 -4.94 -15.07 -6.88
N LYS A 232 -4.21 -16.20 -6.88
CA LYS A 232 -4.53 -17.38 -7.69
C LYS A 232 -5.99 -17.84 -7.57
N PRO A 233 -6.60 -17.93 -6.37
CA PRO A 233 -8.02 -18.32 -6.27
C PRO A 233 -8.94 -17.40 -7.08
N THR A 234 -8.70 -16.10 -7.02
CA THR A 234 -9.47 -15.10 -7.77
C THR A 234 -9.18 -15.18 -9.27
N ALA A 235 -7.94 -15.40 -9.68
CA ALA A 235 -7.56 -15.56 -11.08
C ALA A 235 -8.31 -16.77 -11.71
N VAL A 236 -8.38 -17.87 -11.00
CA VAL A 236 -9.12 -19.07 -11.45
C VAL A 236 -10.64 -18.80 -11.53
N GLN A 237 -11.21 -18.08 -10.57
CA GLN A 237 -12.62 -17.65 -10.63
C GLN A 237 -12.89 -16.71 -11.81
N CYS A 238 -11.90 -15.90 -12.22
CA CYS A 238 -11.95 -15.05 -13.41
C CYS A 238 -11.71 -15.81 -14.73
N GLY A 239 -11.56 -17.14 -14.69
CA GLY A 239 -11.43 -17.98 -15.88
C GLY A 239 -10.01 -18.24 -16.35
N ILE A 240 -8.99 -17.83 -15.62
CA ILE A 240 -7.59 -18.16 -15.92
C ILE A 240 -7.35 -19.63 -15.50
N ALA A 241 -6.81 -20.45 -16.40
CA ALA A 241 -6.55 -21.86 -16.09
C ALA A 241 -5.56 -21.98 -14.92
N ALA A 242 -5.88 -22.78 -13.92
CA ALA A 242 -5.04 -22.99 -12.74
C ALA A 242 -3.60 -23.41 -13.12
N GLN A 243 -3.45 -24.27 -14.12
CA GLN A 243 -2.14 -24.70 -14.63
C GLN A 243 -1.31 -23.52 -15.16
N THR A 244 -1.93 -22.59 -15.90
CA THR A 244 -1.24 -21.39 -16.41
C THR A 244 -0.69 -20.52 -15.25
N VAL A 245 -1.48 -20.37 -14.18
CA VAL A 245 -1.04 -19.63 -12.98
C VAL A 245 0.13 -20.37 -12.31
N ASP A 246 0.05 -21.71 -12.20
CA ASP A 246 1.11 -22.52 -11.59
C ASP A 246 2.41 -22.50 -12.39
N ASP A 247 2.34 -22.52 -13.71
CA ASP A 247 3.51 -22.44 -14.59
C ASP A 247 4.24 -21.12 -14.43
N VAL A 248 3.49 -20.01 -14.39
CA VAL A 248 4.06 -18.67 -14.15
C VAL A 248 4.63 -18.56 -12.73
N LEU A 249 3.93 -19.07 -11.73
CA LEU A 249 4.39 -19.08 -10.34
C LEU A 249 5.70 -19.88 -10.20
N THR A 250 5.77 -21.03 -10.85
CA THR A 250 6.99 -21.87 -10.88
C THR A 250 8.16 -21.12 -11.50
N SER A 251 7.92 -20.40 -12.60
CA SER A 251 8.95 -19.60 -13.29
C SER A 251 9.43 -18.43 -12.45
N LEU A 252 8.52 -17.72 -11.76
CA LEU A 252 8.88 -16.63 -10.83
C LEU A 252 9.72 -17.14 -9.65
N ARG A 253 9.34 -18.28 -9.08
CA ARG A 253 10.10 -18.91 -7.99
C ARG A 253 11.48 -19.44 -8.44
N ALA A 254 11.58 -19.93 -9.67
CA ALA A 254 12.86 -20.30 -10.24
C ALA A 254 13.78 -19.08 -10.39
N GLY A 255 13.25 -17.90 -10.68
CA GLY A 255 14.00 -16.64 -10.72
C GLY A 255 14.67 -16.27 -9.39
N GLN A 256 14.11 -16.68 -8.26
CA GLN A 256 14.72 -16.49 -6.94
C GLN A 256 16.05 -17.25 -6.78
N ALA A 257 16.19 -18.39 -7.45
CA ALA A 257 17.38 -19.25 -7.34
C ALA A 257 18.63 -18.69 -8.03
N GLY A 258 18.51 -17.57 -8.75
CA GLY A 258 19.62 -16.88 -9.39
C GLY A 258 19.52 -16.79 -10.90
N GLY A 259 20.58 -16.26 -11.52
CA GLY A 259 20.65 -16.05 -12.97
C GLY A 259 20.16 -14.66 -13.42
N TYR A 260 19.76 -13.80 -12.49
CA TYR A 260 19.34 -12.42 -12.74
C TYR A 260 20.27 -11.44 -12.03
N GLU A 261 20.62 -10.35 -12.71
CA GLU A 261 21.40 -9.26 -12.12
C GLU A 261 20.54 -8.35 -11.27
N TRP A 262 19.29 -8.13 -11.72
CA TRP A 262 18.28 -7.34 -11.00
C TRP A 262 16.88 -7.68 -11.48
N VAL A 263 15.92 -7.40 -10.62
CA VAL A 263 14.50 -7.38 -10.91
C VAL A 263 13.88 -6.14 -10.27
N SER A 264 12.91 -5.51 -10.93
CA SER A 264 12.24 -4.33 -10.39
C SER A 264 10.94 -4.69 -9.66
N THR A 265 10.60 -3.89 -8.65
CA THR A 265 9.22 -3.79 -8.17
C THR A 265 8.32 -3.26 -9.29
N PRO A 266 6.97 -3.29 -9.15
CA PRO A 266 6.09 -2.42 -9.91
C PRO A 266 6.55 -0.97 -9.82
N PHE A 267 6.22 -0.17 -10.82
CA PHE A 267 6.45 1.27 -10.76
C PHE A 267 5.39 1.91 -9.85
N PHE A 268 5.85 2.63 -8.82
CA PHE A 268 4.97 3.29 -7.86
C PHE A 268 4.83 4.78 -8.16
N LEU A 269 3.62 5.29 -8.08
CA LEU A 269 3.35 6.71 -7.90
C LEU A 269 3.72 7.08 -6.45
N ASP A 270 4.56 8.09 -6.29
CA ASP A 270 4.90 8.75 -5.03
C ASP A 270 4.26 10.14 -5.03
N LEU A 271 3.11 10.26 -4.39
CA LEU A 271 2.33 11.47 -4.40
C LEU A 271 2.41 12.15 -3.02
N ALA A 272 2.96 13.36 -2.98
CA ALA A 272 2.99 14.18 -1.78
C ALA A 272 1.91 15.26 -1.87
N LEU A 273 0.98 15.21 -0.92
CA LEU A 273 -0.16 16.11 -0.82
C LEU A 273 -0.05 17.00 0.42
N ARG A 274 -0.55 18.19 0.32
CA ARG A 274 -0.63 19.14 1.41
C ARG A 274 -2.08 19.46 1.72
N LYS A 275 -2.47 19.39 2.99
CA LYS A 275 -3.74 19.97 3.41
C LYS A 275 -3.57 21.49 3.48
N PRO A 276 -4.44 22.29 2.82
CA PRO A 276 -4.40 23.75 2.93
C PRO A 276 -4.39 24.23 4.39
N ARG A 277 -3.82 25.42 4.63
CA ARG A 277 -3.74 26.01 5.99
C ARG A 277 -5.02 26.70 6.42
N SER A 278 -5.88 27.00 5.47
CA SER A 278 -7.18 27.66 5.69
C SER A 278 -8.25 27.00 4.86
#